data_5a27029e87bb581a40ca5210a7a5ed3a
#
_entry.id   5a27029e87bb581a40ca5210a7a5ed3a
#
_cell.length_a   1.000
_cell.length_b   1.000
_cell.length_c   1.000
_cell.angle_alpha   90.00
_cell.angle_beta   90.00
_cell.angle_gamma   90.00
#
_symmetry.space_group_name_H-M   'P 1'
#
loop_
_entity.id
_entity.type
_entity.pdbx_description
1 polymer ?
#
loop_
_entity_poly.entity_id
_entity_poly.type
_entity_poly.pdbx_seq_one_letter_code
_entity_poly.pdbx_strand_id
1 'polypeptide(L)'
;MKKSDIGLIGLAVMGENLVMNMASKGFTVSVYNRTTDKVKNFVEGRAKGKTIQGAYSLEELVSQLEKPRRVMMMVKAGAAVDAFIDKLIPLLEPGDILIDGGNSHFPDTERRTKYVESKGLLYIGTGVSGGEEGALHGPSMMPGGSPAAWSFVKPIFQAICAKVENGSPCCDWVGNGGAGHFVKMVHNGIEYGDMELISEVYQVMRDVLKMSNSEMADVFAAWNQTELDSYLIEITSKILAYKAENGEEVVDVIL
;
A
#
# COMPACT_ATOMS: atom_id res chain seq x y z
N MET A 1 19.01 -11.52 -18.97
CA MET A 1 18.25 -11.67 -17.69
C MET A 1 16.78 -11.86 -18.00
N LYS A 2 16.04 -12.55 -17.13
CA LYS A 2 14.57 -12.65 -17.25
C LYS A 2 13.97 -11.24 -17.08
N LYS A 3 12.99 -10.89 -17.88
CA LYS A 3 12.25 -9.63 -17.74
C LYS A 3 11.42 -9.66 -16.45
N SER A 4 11.22 -8.50 -15.86
CA SER A 4 10.42 -8.36 -14.63
C SER A 4 8.93 -8.23 -14.94
N ASP A 5 8.12 -8.85 -14.11
CA ASP A 5 6.66 -8.84 -14.22
C ASP A 5 6.08 -7.44 -13.94
N ILE A 6 6.73 -6.67 -13.08
CA ILE A 6 6.31 -5.31 -12.69
C ILE A 6 7.52 -4.47 -12.26
N GLY A 7 7.47 -3.16 -12.51
CA GLY A 7 8.39 -2.17 -11.97
C GLY A 7 7.76 -1.40 -10.82
N LEU A 8 8.53 -1.07 -9.79
CA LEU A 8 8.07 -0.23 -8.69
C LEU A 8 9.01 0.96 -8.48
N ILE A 9 8.44 2.15 -8.45
CA ILE A 9 9.11 3.43 -8.20
C ILE A 9 8.79 3.90 -6.78
N GLY A 10 9.82 4.13 -5.96
CA GLY A 10 9.67 4.66 -4.61
C GLY A 10 9.92 3.61 -3.53
N LEU A 11 11.15 3.60 -3.01
CA LEU A 11 11.61 2.73 -1.92
C LEU A 11 11.54 3.47 -0.58
N ALA A 12 10.33 3.78 -0.14
CA ALA A 12 10.00 4.04 1.24
C ALA A 12 9.37 2.78 1.84
N VAL A 13 9.01 2.79 3.12
CA VAL A 13 8.53 1.63 3.87
C VAL A 13 7.47 0.83 3.10
N MET A 14 6.42 1.47 2.61
CA MET A 14 5.34 0.80 1.85
C MET A 14 5.84 0.19 0.55
N GLY A 15 6.68 0.92 -0.20
CA GLY A 15 7.21 0.44 -1.49
C GLY A 15 8.12 -0.77 -1.33
N GLU A 16 9.05 -0.73 -0.37
CA GLU A 16 9.93 -1.88 -0.08
C GLU A 16 9.12 -3.11 0.34
N ASN A 17 8.12 -2.95 1.21
CA ASN A 17 7.30 -4.05 1.70
C ASN A 17 6.44 -4.67 0.59
N LEU A 18 5.84 -3.86 -0.30
CA LEU A 18 5.12 -4.38 -1.46
C LEU A 18 6.03 -5.16 -2.42
N VAL A 19 7.26 -4.66 -2.67
CA VAL A 19 8.26 -5.37 -3.49
C VAL A 19 8.62 -6.72 -2.88
N MET A 20 8.85 -6.75 -1.56
CA MET A 20 9.16 -7.99 -0.84
C MET A 20 8.00 -8.98 -0.89
N ASN A 21 6.76 -8.49 -0.75
CA ASN A 21 5.55 -9.29 -0.87
C ASN A 21 5.41 -9.88 -2.28
N MET A 22 5.51 -9.05 -3.34
CA MET A 22 5.48 -9.51 -4.73
C MET A 22 6.54 -10.61 -4.98
N ALA A 23 7.77 -10.38 -4.55
CA ALA A 23 8.85 -11.36 -4.70
C ALA A 23 8.57 -12.67 -3.94
N SER A 24 7.95 -12.61 -2.76
CA SER A 24 7.55 -13.80 -1.99
C SER A 24 6.48 -14.64 -2.67
N LYS A 25 5.68 -14.02 -3.55
CA LYS A 25 4.66 -14.69 -4.38
C LYS A 25 5.19 -15.15 -5.74
N GLY A 26 6.51 -15.06 -5.96
CA GLY A 26 7.18 -15.57 -7.14
C GLY A 26 7.29 -14.59 -8.32
N PHE A 27 6.85 -13.36 -8.16
CA PHE A 27 7.03 -12.32 -9.18
C PHE A 27 8.46 -11.79 -9.20
N THR A 28 8.95 -11.44 -10.38
CA THR A 28 10.19 -10.71 -10.55
C THR A 28 9.87 -9.21 -10.59
N VAL A 29 10.53 -8.42 -9.74
CA VAL A 29 10.24 -6.99 -9.60
C VAL A 29 11.48 -6.17 -9.90
N SER A 30 11.37 -5.17 -10.77
CA SER A 30 12.40 -4.15 -10.95
C SER A 30 12.07 -2.93 -10.09
N VAL A 31 13.05 -2.39 -9.41
CA VAL A 31 12.86 -1.27 -8.48
C VAL A 31 13.70 -0.06 -8.85
N TYR A 32 13.09 1.11 -8.76
CA TYR A 32 13.75 2.39 -8.95
C TYR A 32 13.42 3.37 -7.82
N ASN A 33 14.38 4.17 -7.44
CA ASN A 33 14.18 5.29 -6.54
C ASN A 33 15.02 6.49 -7.00
N ARG A 34 14.50 7.71 -6.84
CA ARG A 34 15.21 8.95 -7.24
C ARG A 34 16.59 9.05 -6.59
N THR A 35 16.73 8.64 -5.33
CA THR A 35 18.01 8.48 -4.64
C THR A 35 18.50 7.07 -4.92
N THR A 36 19.47 6.92 -5.80
CA THR A 36 19.96 5.63 -6.29
C THR A 36 20.64 4.78 -5.22
N ASP A 37 21.24 5.41 -4.20
CA ASP A 37 21.82 4.69 -3.06
C ASP A 37 20.78 3.85 -2.31
N LYS A 38 19.50 4.30 -2.26
CA LYS A 38 18.42 3.50 -1.69
C LYS A 38 18.18 2.21 -2.48
N VAL A 39 18.28 2.27 -3.81
CA VAL A 39 18.16 1.07 -4.67
C VAL A 39 19.28 0.09 -4.35
N LYS A 40 20.52 0.59 -4.33
CA LYS A 40 21.70 -0.23 -4.02
C LYS A 40 21.57 -0.88 -2.64
N ASN A 41 21.32 -0.09 -1.60
CA ASN A 41 21.19 -0.58 -0.23
C ASN A 41 20.06 -1.61 -0.08
N PHE A 42 18.95 -1.41 -0.74
CA PHE A 42 17.82 -2.34 -0.72
C PHE A 42 18.17 -3.66 -1.41
N VAL A 43 18.76 -3.61 -2.62
CA VAL A 43 19.07 -4.80 -3.41
C VAL A 43 20.23 -5.61 -2.79
N GLU A 44 21.25 -4.95 -2.28
CA GLU A 44 22.39 -5.60 -1.62
C GLU A 44 22.07 -6.07 -0.18
N GLY A 45 21.05 -5.45 0.46
CA GLY A 45 20.61 -5.75 1.81
C GLY A 45 19.36 -6.64 1.85
N ARG A 46 18.21 -6.04 2.16
CA ARG A 46 16.94 -6.72 2.44
C ARG A 46 16.44 -7.58 1.27
N ALA A 47 16.69 -7.17 0.04
CA ALA A 47 16.28 -7.87 -1.18
C ALA A 47 17.31 -8.87 -1.72
N LYS A 48 18.45 -9.03 -1.04
CA LYS A 48 19.54 -9.91 -1.50
C LYS A 48 19.08 -11.36 -1.68
N GLY A 49 19.36 -11.92 -2.85
CA GLY A 49 18.99 -13.30 -3.19
C GLY A 49 17.54 -13.52 -3.59
N LYS A 50 16.73 -12.44 -3.71
CA LYS A 50 15.35 -12.49 -4.17
C LYS A 50 15.22 -12.15 -5.65
N THR A 51 14.05 -12.38 -6.24
CA THR A 51 13.71 -12.05 -7.62
C THR A 51 13.48 -10.55 -7.82
N ILE A 52 14.41 -9.72 -7.33
CA ILE A 52 14.33 -8.26 -7.34
C ILE A 52 15.56 -7.71 -8.06
N GLN A 53 15.34 -6.80 -9.02
CA GLN A 53 16.39 -6.16 -9.83
C GLN A 53 16.39 -4.66 -9.55
N GLY A 54 17.58 -4.09 -9.31
CA GLY A 54 17.76 -2.64 -9.21
C GLY A 54 17.80 -1.99 -10.60
N ALA A 55 17.20 -0.81 -10.72
CA ALA A 55 17.36 0.09 -11.85
C ALA A 55 17.82 1.45 -11.35
N TYR A 56 18.76 2.07 -12.04
CA TYR A 56 19.41 3.32 -11.64
C TYR A 56 18.98 4.51 -12.52
N SER A 57 18.14 4.23 -13.53
CA SER A 57 17.41 5.23 -14.32
C SER A 57 16.00 4.72 -14.67
N LEU A 58 15.13 5.60 -15.15
CA LEU A 58 13.79 5.21 -15.60
C LEU A 58 13.86 4.40 -16.90
N GLU A 59 14.80 4.73 -17.78
CA GLU A 59 15.08 3.99 -19.02
C GLU A 59 15.50 2.55 -18.68
N GLU A 60 16.39 2.38 -17.72
CA GLU A 60 16.81 1.06 -17.25
C GLU A 60 15.63 0.30 -16.67
N LEU A 61 14.83 0.92 -15.78
CA LEU A 61 13.63 0.32 -15.21
C LEU A 61 12.72 -0.20 -16.32
N VAL A 62 12.34 0.66 -17.27
CA VAL A 62 11.42 0.32 -18.37
C VAL A 62 11.99 -0.78 -19.24
N SER A 63 13.31 -0.76 -19.52
CA SER A 63 13.99 -1.77 -20.33
C SER A 63 13.97 -3.17 -19.68
N GLN A 64 13.88 -3.25 -18.37
CA GLN A 64 13.85 -4.52 -17.61
C GLN A 64 12.46 -5.18 -17.61
N LEU A 65 11.38 -4.48 -17.99
CA LEU A 65 10.00 -4.97 -17.85
C LEU A 65 9.52 -5.79 -19.05
N GLU A 66 8.67 -6.77 -18.76
CA GLU A 66 7.91 -7.53 -19.76
C GLU A 66 6.70 -6.73 -20.24
N LYS A 67 6.36 -6.87 -21.55
CA LYS A 67 5.20 -6.20 -22.16
C LYS A 67 3.90 -7.00 -21.95
N PRO A 68 2.76 -6.30 -21.75
CA PRO A 68 2.65 -4.86 -21.51
C PRO A 68 3.32 -4.50 -20.19
N ARG A 69 4.14 -3.46 -20.23
CA ARG A 69 4.91 -3.04 -19.05
C ARG A 69 3.98 -2.49 -17.97
N ARG A 70 4.26 -2.82 -16.73
CA ARG A 70 3.51 -2.38 -15.56
C ARG A 70 4.45 -1.60 -14.65
N VAL A 71 4.20 -0.32 -14.47
CA VAL A 71 5.03 0.56 -13.65
C VAL A 71 4.19 1.13 -12.51
N MET A 72 4.45 0.67 -11.30
CA MET A 72 3.77 1.11 -10.08
C MET A 72 4.57 2.23 -9.39
N MET A 73 3.89 3.31 -9.08
CA MET A 73 4.45 4.46 -8.37
C MET A 73 3.96 4.47 -6.92
N MET A 74 4.90 4.31 -5.97
CA MET A 74 4.70 4.46 -4.54
C MET A 74 5.39 5.73 -4.07
N VAL A 75 4.90 6.87 -4.54
CA VAL A 75 5.49 8.19 -4.32
C VAL A 75 4.50 9.13 -3.63
N LYS A 76 4.99 10.27 -3.14
CA LYS A 76 4.13 11.29 -2.54
C LYS A 76 3.06 11.73 -3.54
N ALA A 77 1.80 11.76 -3.12
CA ALA A 77 0.67 12.23 -3.91
C ALA A 77 0.85 13.70 -4.38
N GLY A 78 0.13 14.06 -5.43
CA GLY A 78 0.19 15.39 -6.04
C GLY A 78 1.24 15.50 -7.15
N ALA A 79 1.93 16.62 -7.24
CA ALA A 79 2.84 16.95 -8.35
C ALA A 79 3.96 15.93 -8.61
N ALA A 80 4.35 15.15 -7.60
CA ALA A 80 5.36 14.11 -7.78
C ALA A 80 4.87 12.99 -8.70
N VAL A 81 3.59 12.61 -8.62
CA VAL A 81 2.98 11.61 -9.50
C VAL A 81 2.94 12.14 -10.93
N ASP A 82 2.49 13.39 -11.13
CA ASP A 82 2.44 14.03 -12.46
C ASP A 82 3.83 14.07 -13.09
N ALA A 83 4.86 14.45 -12.32
CA ALA A 83 6.24 14.51 -12.81
C ALA A 83 6.80 13.12 -13.22
N PHE A 84 6.40 12.03 -12.54
CA PHE A 84 6.79 10.69 -12.97
C PHE A 84 6.02 10.24 -14.21
N ILE A 85 4.72 10.54 -14.30
CA ILE A 85 3.91 10.25 -15.50
C ILE A 85 4.55 10.89 -16.73
N ASP A 86 4.88 12.19 -16.68
CA ASP A 86 5.48 12.92 -17.80
C ASP A 86 6.85 12.36 -18.23
N LYS A 87 7.65 11.88 -17.27
CA LYS A 87 8.94 11.24 -17.58
C LYS A 87 8.81 9.83 -18.13
N LEU A 88 7.75 9.11 -17.75
CA LEU A 88 7.55 7.72 -18.18
C LEU A 88 6.87 7.63 -19.55
N ILE A 89 5.95 8.54 -19.88
CA ILE A 89 5.23 8.53 -21.16
C ILE A 89 6.17 8.35 -22.37
N PRO A 90 7.29 9.10 -22.52
CA PRO A 90 8.17 8.95 -23.70
C PRO A 90 8.97 7.63 -23.71
N LEU A 91 8.99 6.89 -22.62
CA LEU A 91 9.72 5.62 -22.50
C LEU A 91 8.82 4.39 -22.70
N LEU A 92 7.50 4.59 -22.67
CA LEU A 92 6.50 3.53 -22.73
C LEU A 92 5.86 3.45 -24.12
N GLU A 93 5.24 2.32 -24.39
CA GLU A 93 4.57 2.04 -25.65
C GLU A 93 3.04 1.90 -25.46
N PRO A 94 2.22 2.09 -26.50
CA PRO A 94 0.77 1.89 -26.39
C PRO A 94 0.42 0.54 -25.76
N GLY A 95 -0.50 0.57 -24.78
CA GLY A 95 -0.92 -0.59 -24.01
C GLY A 95 -0.11 -0.86 -22.72
N ASP A 96 1.03 -0.17 -22.52
CA ASP A 96 1.74 -0.22 -21.23
C ASP A 96 0.92 0.48 -20.14
N ILE A 97 1.16 0.11 -18.88
CA ILE A 97 0.30 0.43 -17.74
C ILE A 97 1.07 1.23 -16.70
N LEU A 98 0.58 2.41 -16.35
CA LEU A 98 1.01 3.18 -15.19
C LEU A 98 0.06 2.94 -14.01
N ILE A 99 0.61 2.72 -12.83
CA ILE A 99 -0.14 2.42 -11.61
C ILE A 99 0.26 3.43 -10.54
N ASP A 100 -0.70 4.19 -10.04
CA ASP A 100 -0.54 5.08 -8.88
C ASP A 100 -1.03 4.36 -7.63
N GLY A 101 -0.11 3.89 -6.79
CA GLY A 101 -0.39 3.22 -5.53
C GLY A 101 -0.30 4.14 -4.31
N GLY A 102 -0.11 5.44 -4.52
CA GLY A 102 -0.10 6.45 -3.45
C GLY A 102 -1.50 6.80 -2.95
N ASN A 103 -1.57 7.65 -1.93
CA ASN A 103 -2.85 8.19 -1.45
C ASN A 103 -3.25 9.44 -2.25
N SER A 104 -3.43 9.28 -3.57
CA SER A 104 -3.78 10.37 -4.45
C SER A 104 -5.23 10.82 -4.29
N HIS A 105 -5.47 12.12 -4.48
CA HIS A 105 -6.81 12.68 -4.53
C HIS A 105 -7.54 12.17 -5.77
N PHE A 106 -8.73 11.60 -5.60
CA PHE A 106 -9.42 10.90 -6.68
C PHE A 106 -9.75 11.76 -7.93
N PRO A 107 -10.03 13.09 -7.83
CA PRO A 107 -10.18 13.93 -9.02
C PRO A 107 -8.88 14.09 -9.81
N ASP A 108 -7.71 14.09 -9.15
CA ASP A 108 -6.42 14.07 -9.85
C ASP A 108 -6.22 12.73 -10.57
N THR A 109 -6.63 11.64 -9.96
CA THR A 109 -6.58 10.31 -10.59
C THR A 109 -7.47 10.25 -11.82
N GLU A 110 -8.67 10.81 -11.76
CA GLU A 110 -9.57 10.93 -12.90
C GLU A 110 -8.94 11.74 -14.06
N ARG A 111 -8.31 12.86 -13.74
CA ARG A 111 -7.57 13.70 -14.71
C ARG A 111 -6.39 12.94 -15.32
N ARG A 112 -5.60 12.25 -14.48
CA ARG A 112 -4.44 11.47 -14.91
C ARG A 112 -4.85 10.30 -15.80
N THR A 113 -5.92 9.60 -15.46
CA THR A 113 -6.47 8.52 -16.30
C THR A 113 -6.72 9.02 -17.73
N LYS A 114 -7.47 10.12 -17.88
CA LYS A 114 -7.76 10.72 -19.19
C LYS A 114 -6.50 11.17 -19.93
N TYR A 115 -5.56 11.77 -19.21
CA TYR A 115 -4.29 12.22 -19.79
C TYR A 115 -3.44 11.06 -20.30
N VAL A 116 -3.26 10.01 -19.50
CA VAL A 116 -2.45 8.84 -19.84
C VAL A 116 -3.09 8.06 -20.98
N GLU A 117 -4.41 7.88 -20.97
CA GLU A 117 -5.17 7.24 -22.06
C GLU A 117 -5.05 8.02 -23.37
N SER A 118 -5.00 9.35 -23.33
CA SER A 118 -4.77 10.17 -24.54
C SER A 118 -3.40 9.95 -25.19
N LYS A 119 -2.47 9.31 -24.49
CA LYS A 119 -1.15 8.91 -24.98
C LYS A 119 -1.09 7.44 -25.43
N GLY A 120 -2.24 6.74 -25.44
CA GLY A 120 -2.33 5.32 -25.80
C GLY A 120 -1.91 4.36 -24.68
N LEU A 121 -1.62 4.87 -23.49
CA LEU A 121 -1.26 4.07 -22.32
C LEU A 121 -2.50 3.79 -21.47
N LEU A 122 -2.35 2.88 -20.48
CA LEU A 122 -3.40 2.56 -19.54
C LEU A 122 -3.01 3.06 -18.13
N TYR A 123 -4.00 3.44 -17.33
CA TYR A 123 -3.76 3.96 -15.98
C TYR A 123 -4.60 3.26 -14.93
N ILE A 124 -3.99 2.95 -13.79
CA ILE A 124 -4.68 2.46 -12.60
C ILE A 124 -4.33 3.36 -11.42
N GLY A 125 -5.36 3.87 -10.75
CA GLY A 125 -5.24 4.43 -9.42
C GLY A 125 -5.71 3.39 -8.40
N THR A 126 -4.84 2.99 -7.49
CA THR A 126 -5.19 1.97 -6.50
C THR A 126 -4.89 2.44 -5.08
N GLY A 127 -5.93 2.44 -4.24
CA GLY A 127 -5.73 2.52 -2.80
C GLY A 127 -5.02 1.26 -2.29
N VAL A 128 -4.07 1.45 -1.38
CA VAL A 128 -3.38 0.36 -0.68
C VAL A 128 -3.59 0.57 0.81
N SER A 129 -4.14 -0.41 1.51
CA SER A 129 -4.43 -0.37 2.95
C SER A 129 -3.78 -1.53 3.69
N GLY A 130 -3.45 -1.32 4.97
CA GLY A 130 -2.85 -2.32 5.84
C GLY A 130 -1.54 -1.87 6.49
N GLY A 131 -1.10 -0.64 6.27
CA GLY A 131 0.14 -0.11 6.81
C GLY A 131 1.38 -0.90 6.40
N GLU A 132 2.42 -0.84 7.21
CA GLU A 132 3.70 -1.51 6.96
C GLU A 132 3.55 -3.03 6.92
N GLU A 133 2.91 -3.60 7.92
CA GLU A 133 2.68 -5.04 8.04
C GLU A 133 1.77 -5.56 6.92
N GLY A 134 0.68 -4.87 6.64
CA GLY A 134 -0.20 -5.23 5.54
C GLY A 134 0.49 -5.21 4.18
N ALA A 135 1.30 -4.20 3.90
CA ALA A 135 2.06 -4.13 2.64
C ALA A 135 2.98 -5.35 2.46
N LEU A 136 3.57 -5.86 3.55
CA LEU A 136 4.47 -7.01 3.53
C LEU A 136 3.74 -8.36 3.48
N HIS A 137 2.66 -8.50 4.23
CA HIS A 137 2.01 -9.79 4.46
C HIS A 137 0.68 -9.99 3.74
N GLY A 138 0.00 -8.89 3.36
CA GLY A 138 -1.27 -8.92 2.66
C GLY A 138 -2.04 -7.61 2.80
N PRO A 139 -1.87 -6.66 1.88
CA PRO A 139 -2.68 -5.45 1.88
C PRO A 139 -4.10 -5.72 1.39
N SER A 140 -5.01 -4.79 1.67
CA SER A 140 -6.22 -4.62 0.90
C SER A 140 -5.96 -3.62 -0.22
N MET A 141 -6.39 -3.91 -1.46
CA MET A 141 -6.15 -3.04 -2.60
C MET A 141 -7.44 -2.73 -3.34
N MET A 142 -7.59 -1.47 -3.75
CA MET A 142 -8.79 -0.91 -4.38
C MET A 142 -8.44 -0.36 -5.77
N PRO A 143 -8.23 -1.23 -6.79
CA PRO A 143 -7.85 -0.80 -8.14
C PRO A 143 -9.03 -0.22 -8.91
N GLY A 144 -8.81 0.94 -9.52
CA GLY A 144 -9.71 1.57 -10.47
C GLY A 144 -8.92 2.28 -11.58
N GLY A 145 -9.59 2.75 -12.63
CA GLY A 145 -8.91 3.46 -13.74
C GLY A 145 -9.34 2.96 -15.11
N SER A 146 -8.39 2.55 -15.95
CA SER A 146 -8.62 1.99 -17.28
C SER A 146 -9.02 0.52 -17.18
N PRO A 147 -10.26 0.11 -17.53
CA PRO A 147 -10.71 -1.27 -17.40
C PRO A 147 -9.84 -2.29 -18.14
N ALA A 148 -9.29 -1.89 -19.28
CA ALA A 148 -8.42 -2.74 -20.10
C ALA A 148 -7.11 -3.14 -19.39
N ALA A 149 -6.67 -2.38 -18.38
CA ALA A 149 -5.48 -2.68 -17.59
C ALA A 149 -5.70 -3.81 -16.57
N TRP A 150 -6.95 -4.01 -16.13
CA TRP A 150 -7.25 -4.89 -15.01
C TRP A 150 -6.79 -6.33 -15.22
N SER A 151 -7.02 -6.91 -16.39
CA SER A 151 -6.63 -8.28 -16.68
C SER A 151 -5.11 -8.53 -16.55
N PHE A 152 -4.30 -7.50 -16.75
CA PHE A 152 -2.84 -7.58 -16.66
C PHE A 152 -2.29 -7.40 -15.26
N VAL A 153 -2.98 -6.66 -14.38
CA VAL A 153 -2.52 -6.41 -13.01
C VAL A 153 -3.22 -7.30 -11.97
N LYS A 154 -4.42 -7.79 -12.26
CA LYS A 154 -5.22 -8.66 -11.39
C LYS A 154 -4.42 -9.82 -10.82
N PRO A 155 -3.66 -10.62 -11.61
CA PRO A 155 -2.91 -11.76 -11.07
C PRO A 155 -1.90 -11.36 -10.00
N ILE A 156 -1.22 -10.22 -10.17
CA ILE A 156 -0.25 -9.71 -9.21
C ILE A 156 -0.96 -9.20 -7.95
N PHE A 157 -1.95 -8.32 -8.11
CA PHE A 157 -2.64 -7.69 -7.00
C PHE A 157 -3.37 -8.69 -6.12
N GLN A 158 -4.11 -9.61 -6.73
CA GLN A 158 -4.83 -10.64 -5.98
C GLN A 158 -3.90 -11.67 -5.30
N ALA A 159 -2.69 -11.89 -5.82
CA ALA A 159 -1.72 -12.77 -5.19
C ALA A 159 -1.12 -12.17 -3.92
N ILE A 160 -0.85 -10.85 -3.91
CA ILE A 160 -0.20 -10.17 -2.79
C ILE A 160 -1.17 -9.71 -1.70
N CYS A 161 -2.47 -9.61 -1.99
CA CYS A 161 -3.48 -9.16 -1.03
C CYS A 161 -3.80 -10.20 0.03
N ALA A 162 -4.29 -9.72 1.18
CA ALA A 162 -4.88 -10.55 2.21
C ALA A 162 -6.01 -11.39 1.63
N LYS A 163 -6.29 -12.52 2.28
CA LYS A 163 -7.38 -13.44 1.92
C LYS A 163 -8.34 -13.51 3.10
N VAL A 164 -9.63 -13.47 2.81
CA VAL A 164 -10.66 -13.81 3.79
C VAL A 164 -10.74 -15.32 3.96
N GLU A 165 -11.51 -15.82 4.95
CA GLU A 165 -11.59 -17.24 5.32
C GLU A 165 -11.87 -18.18 4.16
N ASN A 166 -12.71 -17.77 3.20
CA ASN A 166 -13.02 -18.57 2.00
C ASN A 166 -11.93 -18.52 0.90
N GLY A 167 -10.79 -17.85 1.17
CA GLY A 167 -9.68 -17.70 0.24
C GLY A 167 -9.83 -16.56 -0.77
N SER A 168 -10.93 -15.80 -0.74
CA SER A 168 -11.11 -14.65 -1.64
C SER A 168 -10.13 -13.52 -1.31
N PRO A 169 -9.48 -12.91 -2.31
CA PRO A 169 -8.54 -11.82 -2.06
C PRO A 169 -9.27 -10.52 -1.68
N CYS A 170 -8.69 -9.75 -0.76
CA CYS A 170 -9.14 -8.40 -0.43
C CYS A 170 -8.76 -7.40 -1.54
N CYS A 171 -9.06 -7.75 -2.78
CA CYS A 171 -8.76 -6.96 -3.97
C CYS A 171 -9.64 -7.39 -5.14
N ASP A 172 -10.43 -6.46 -5.63
CA ASP A 172 -11.11 -6.60 -6.92
C ASP A 172 -11.30 -5.22 -7.57
N TRP A 173 -11.73 -5.21 -8.84
CA TRP A 173 -11.97 -3.98 -9.58
C TRP A 173 -13.12 -3.18 -8.97
N VAL A 174 -12.85 -1.91 -8.59
CA VAL A 174 -13.84 -1.06 -7.92
C VAL A 174 -14.50 -0.04 -8.84
N GLY A 175 -13.99 0.16 -10.06
CA GLY A 175 -14.61 1.06 -11.04
C GLY A 175 -13.61 1.83 -11.92
N ASN A 176 -14.15 2.64 -12.82
CA ASN A 176 -13.35 3.39 -13.79
C ASN A 176 -12.77 4.68 -13.19
N GLY A 177 -11.78 5.25 -13.87
CA GLY A 177 -11.20 6.56 -13.55
C GLY A 177 -10.68 6.66 -12.12
N GLY A 178 -11.17 7.62 -11.34
CA GLY A 178 -10.74 7.86 -9.96
C GLY A 178 -11.31 6.90 -8.90
N ALA A 179 -12.11 5.90 -9.28
CA ALA A 179 -12.87 5.07 -8.34
C ALA A 179 -12.01 4.38 -7.27
N GLY A 180 -10.80 3.90 -7.62
CA GLY A 180 -9.89 3.26 -6.67
C GLY A 180 -9.50 4.17 -5.52
N HIS A 181 -9.05 5.38 -5.81
CA HIS A 181 -8.70 6.35 -4.78
C HIS A 181 -9.92 6.96 -4.08
N PHE A 182 -11.08 7.03 -4.74
CA PHE A 182 -12.32 7.40 -4.08
C PHE A 182 -12.72 6.39 -2.99
N VAL A 183 -12.69 5.09 -3.31
CA VAL A 183 -12.97 4.03 -2.33
C VAL A 183 -11.96 4.06 -1.19
N LYS A 184 -10.67 4.28 -1.48
CA LYS A 184 -9.65 4.44 -0.43
C LYS A 184 -9.90 5.65 0.46
N MET A 185 -10.34 6.76 -0.10
CA MET A 185 -10.70 7.96 0.68
C MET A 185 -11.87 7.67 1.63
N VAL A 186 -12.92 6.99 1.15
CA VAL A 186 -14.07 6.59 1.98
C VAL A 186 -13.63 5.62 3.08
N HIS A 187 -12.83 4.61 2.73
CA HIS A 187 -12.24 3.68 3.69
C HIS A 187 -11.49 4.43 4.79
N ASN A 188 -10.59 5.35 4.43
CA ASN A 188 -9.84 6.11 5.43
C ASN A 188 -10.75 6.99 6.29
N GLY A 189 -11.80 7.59 5.71
CA GLY A 189 -12.76 8.39 6.48
C GLY A 189 -13.49 7.57 7.56
N ILE A 190 -13.88 6.33 7.23
CA ILE A 190 -14.49 5.41 8.20
C ILE A 190 -13.47 4.99 9.27
N GLU A 191 -12.28 4.56 8.85
CA GLU A 191 -11.20 4.13 9.75
C GLU A 191 -10.81 5.21 10.76
N TYR A 192 -10.73 6.48 10.34
CA TYR A 192 -10.48 7.61 11.24
C TYR A 192 -11.64 7.83 12.23
N GLY A 193 -12.88 7.61 11.81
CA GLY A 193 -14.05 7.65 12.70
C GLY A 193 -13.97 6.55 13.77
N ASP A 194 -13.62 5.33 13.40
CA ASP A 194 -13.44 4.21 14.34
C ASP A 194 -12.30 4.49 15.33
N MET A 195 -11.17 5.02 14.86
CA MET A 195 -10.06 5.40 15.72
C MET A 195 -10.43 6.51 16.71
N GLU A 196 -11.23 7.48 16.29
CA GLU A 196 -11.72 8.55 17.18
C GLU A 196 -12.61 7.97 18.28
N LEU A 197 -13.56 7.10 17.93
CA LEU A 197 -14.42 6.43 18.91
C LEU A 197 -13.61 5.61 19.94
N ILE A 198 -12.59 4.89 19.48
CA ILE A 198 -11.67 4.16 20.37
C ILE A 198 -10.94 5.11 21.29
N SER A 199 -10.46 6.25 20.78
CA SER A 199 -9.73 7.25 21.56
C SER A 199 -10.62 7.93 22.59
N GLU A 200 -11.87 8.24 22.26
CA GLU A 200 -12.86 8.79 23.20
C GLU A 200 -13.18 7.79 24.32
N VAL A 201 -13.37 6.52 23.98
CA VAL A 201 -13.62 5.46 24.98
C VAL A 201 -12.40 5.27 25.88
N TYR A 202 -11.19 5.23 25.31
CA TYR A 202 -9.95 5.22 26.10
C TYR A 202 -9.89 6.39 27.07
N GLN A 203 -10.20 7.60 26.64
CA GLN A 203 -10.20 8.79 27.49
C GLN A 203 -11.21 8.66 28.64
N VAL A 204 -12.43 8.17 28.38
CA VAL A 204 -13.43 7.94 29.43
C VAL A 204 -12.94 6.90 30.44
N MET A 205 -12.39 5.78 29.99
CA MET A 205 -11.85 4.75 30.87
C MET A 205 -10.71 5.30 31.75
N ARG A 206 -9.77 6.03 31.17
CA ARG A 206 -8.63 6.61 31.90
C ARG A 206 -9.05 7.75 32.84
N ASP A 207 -9.80 8.72 32.33
CA ASP A 207 -10.01 9.99 33.03
C ASP A 207 -11.23 9.97 33.97
N VAL A 208 -12.27 9.20 33.63
CA VAL A 208 -13.50 9.12 34.42
C VAL A 208 -13.49 7.87 35.30
N LEU A 209 -13.22 6.69 34.71
CA LEU A 209 -13.24 5.42 35.44
C LEU A 209 -11.93 5.13 36.18
N LYS A 210 -10.87 5.89 35.90
CA LYS A 210 -9.54 5.74 36.54
C LYS A 210 -8.94 4.34 36.38
N MET A 211 -9.22 3.69 35.27
CA MET A 211 -8.66 2.38 34.92
C MET A 211 -7.17 2.49 34.60
N SER A 212 -6.41 1.49 34.98
CA SER A 212 -5.03 1.30 34.53
C SER A 212 -4.98 0.84 33.07
N ASN A 213 -3.84 1.02 32.40
CA ASN A 213 -3.66 0.54 31.04
C ASN A 213 -3.87 -0.97 30.91
N SER A 214 -3.46 -1.76 31.91
CA SER A 214 -3.69 -3.20 31.94
C SER A 214 -5.17 -3.56 32.01
N GLU A 215 -5.97 -2.88 32.87
CA GLU A 215 -7.41 -3.10 32.95
C GLU A 215 -8.11 -2.71 31.62
N MET A 216 -7.70 -1.60 31.01
CA MET A 216 -8.22 -1.20 29.70
C MET A 216 -7.84 -2.22 28.60
N ALA A 217 -6.60 -2.73 28.61
CA ALA A 217 -6.15 -3.76 27.69
C ALA A 217 -7.03 -5.02 27.77
N ASP A 218 -7.37 -5.47 28.98
CA ASP A 218 -8.23 -6.63 29.22
C ASP A 218 -9.66 -6.39 28.69
N VAL A 219 -10.20 -5.17 28.83
CA VAL A 219 -11.52 -4.82 28.27
C VAL A 219 -11.50 -4.89 26.74
N PHE A 220 -10.51 -4.27 26.07
CA PHE A 220 -10.38 -4.36 24.63
C PHE A 220 -10.15 -5.79 24.15
N ALA A 221 -9.37 -6.60 24.89
CA ALA A 221 -9.20 -8.02 24.56
C ALA A 221 -10.52 -8.79 24.66
N ALA A 222 -11.35 -8.50 25.67
CA ALA A 222 -12.67 -9.11 25.80
C ALA A 222 -13.62 -8.67 24.68
N TRP A 223 -13.62 -7.41 24.31
CA TRP A 223 -14.42 -6.89 23.18
C TRP A 223 -14.02 -7.53 21.85
N ASN A 224 -12.74 -7.84 21.66
CA ASN A 224 -12.27 -8.53 20.45
C ASN A 224 -12.73 -9.99 20.34
N GLN A 225 -13.48 -10.51 21.33
CA GLN A 225 -14.14 -11.84 21.27
C GLN A 225 -15.66 -11.70 21.03
N THR A 226 -16.14 -10.52 20.67
CA THR A 226 -17.56 -10.20 20.45
C THR A 226 -17.80 -9.68 19.04
N GLU A 227 -18.95 -9.07 18.79
CA GLU A 227 -19.27 -8.36 17.54
C GLU A 227 -18.35 -7.16 17.24
N LEU A 228 -17.53 -6.74 18.19
CA LEU A 228 -16.51 -5.70 18.03
C LEU A 228 -15.16 -6.26 17.57
N ASP A 229 -15.06 -7.55 17.26
CA ASP A 229 -13.86 -8.18 16.71
C ASP A 229 -13.36 -7.43 15.47
N SER A 230 -12.18 -6.83 15.60
CA SER A 230 -11.55 -6.08 14.51
C SER A 230 -10.06 -5.87 14.77
N TYR A 231 -9.33 -5.63 13.69
CA TYR A 231 -7.91 -5.28 13.78
C TYR A 231 -7.64 -4.10 14.72
N LEU A 232 -8.46 -3.04 14.67
CA LEU A 232 -8.26 -1.86 15.52
C LEU A 232 -8.49 -2.15 17.01
N ILE A 233 -9.49 -2.95 17.35
CA ILE A 233 -9.74 -3.38 18.74
C ILE A 233 -8.59 -4.29 19.22
N GLU A 234 -8.16 -5.23 18.39
CA GLU A 234 -7.04 -6.13 18.71
C GLU A 234 -5.75 -5.35 19.00
N ILE A 235 -5.35 -4.44 18.10
CA ILE A 235 -4.10 -3.69 18.30
C ILE A 235 -4.21 -2.72 19.48
N THR A 236 -5.39 -2.16 19.76
CA THR A 236 -5.59 -1.28 20.92
C THR A 236 -5.30 -2.03 22.22
N SER A 237 -5.82 -3.25 22.36
CA SER A 237 -5.47 -4.10 23.52
C SER A 237 -3.96 -4.33 23.65
N LYS A 238 -3.29 -4.66 22.52
CA LYS A 238 -1.83 -4.89 22.50
C LYS A 238 -1.03 -3.64 22.83
N ILE A 239 -1.44 -2.46 22.32
CA ILE A 239 -0.80 -1.18 22.60
C ILE A 239 -0.89 -0.83 24.08
N LEU A 240 -2.07 -0.98 24.69
CA LEU A 240 -2.30 -0.71 26.10
C LEU A 240 -1.52 -1.65 27.02
N ALA A 241 -1.29 -2.89 26.61
CA ALA A 241 -0.50 -3.86 27.34
C ALA A 241 1.02 -3.72 27.14
N TYR A 242 1.46 -2.91 26.14
CA TYR A 242 2.86 -2.86 25.73
C TYR A 242 3.71 -2.07 26.71
N LYS A 243 4.80 -2.69 27.16
CA LYS A 243 5.82 -2.07 28.03
C LYS A 243 7.17 -2.03 27.34
N ALA A 244 7.88 -0.93 27.50
CA ALA A 244 9.26 -0.80 27.05
C ALA A 244 10.20 -1.70 27.91
N GLU A 245 11.44 -1.85 27.48
CA GLU A 245 12.45 -2.66 28.20
C GLU A 245 12.70 -2.19 29.65
N ASN A 246 12.51 -0.90 29.92
CA ASN A 246 12.62 -0.30 31.25
C ASN A 246 11.36 -0.52 32.12
N GLY A 247 10.32 -1.18 31.58
CA GLY A 247 9.05 -1.46 32.28
C GLY A 247 8.01 -0.33 32.20
N GLU A 248 8.32 0.80 31.54
CA GLU A 248 7.35 1.88 31.32
C GLU A 248 6.27 1.47 30.31
N GLU A 249 5.05 1.89 30.57
CA GLU A 249 3.91 1.73 29.66
C GLU A 249 4.03 2.76 28.55
N VAL A 250 4.30 2.29 27.32
CA VAL A 250 4.66 3.19 26.19
C VAL A 250 3.53 4.16 25.85
N VAL A 251 2.27 3.76 26.02
CA VAL A 251 1.11 4.64 25.78
C VAL A 251 1.12 5.92 26.65
N ASP A 252 1.73 5.88 27.83
CA ASP A 252 1.78 7.03 28.74
C ASP A 252 2.87 8.04 28.38
N VAL A 253 3.84 7.66 27.54
CA VAL A 253 4.97 8.52 27.13
C VAL A 253 4.90 8.95 25.67
N ILE A 254 3.90 8.51 24.92
CA ILE A 254 3.62 8.99 23.56
C ILE A 254 2.92 10.34 23.65
N LEU A 255 3.53 11.37 23.05
CA LEU A 255 3.03 12.75 22.99
C LEU A 255 2.47 13.06 21.58
#